data_c83576073747c3fc11a2d0cc9ccbea0a
#
_entry.id   c83576073747c3fc11a2d0cc9ccbea0a
#
_cell.length_a   1.000
_cell.length_b   1.000
_cell.length_c   1.000
_cell.angle_alpha   90.00
_cell.angle_beta   90.00
_cell.angle_gamma   90.00
#
_symmetry.space_group_name_H-M   'P 1'
#
loop_
_entity.id
_entity.type
_entity.pdbx_description
1 polymer ?
#
loop_
_entity_poly.entity_id
_entity_poly.type
_entity_poly.pdbx_seq_one_letter_code
_entity_poly.pdbx_strand_id
1 'polypeptide(L)'
;ILNVEKARLDKIYGNAEIKAMITAFGTGIHEDFDISKLRYHKIIIMTDADVDGAHISTLLLTFIYRFMPELIKQGYVYLAQPPLYKLEKNKKVWYAYSDEELSKIIEEVGRDGNNKIQRYKGLGEMDAEQLWDTTMDPQHRILLRVTMDDETTSELDLTFTTLMGDKVEPRREFIVENAKYVKNLDV
;
A
#
# COMPACT_ATOMS: atom_id res chain seq x y z
N ILE A 1 -4.16 10.23 7.94
CA ILE A 1 -2.82 9.91 8.47
C ILE A 1 -1.92 11.13 8.39
N LEU A 2 -1.22 11.41 9.48
CA LEU A 2 -0.29 12.54 9.56
C LEU A 2 0.95 12.29 8.67
N ASN A 3 1.31 13.32 7.88
CA ASN A 3 2.59 13.29 7.16
C ASN A 3 3.74 13.69 8.09
N VAL A 4 4.49 12.70 8.57
CA VAL A 4 5.59 12.90 9.51
C VAL A 4 6.80 13.61 8.89
N GLU A 5 6.93 13.63 7.58
CA GLU A 5 8.02 14.35 6.90
C GLU A 5 7.87 15.88 7.00
N LYS A 6 6.63 16.37 7.11
CA LYS A 6 6.31 17.80 7.26
C LYS A 6 6.00 18.22 8.68
N ALA A 7 5.48 17.31 9.49
CA ALA A 7 4.95 17.65 10.80
C ALA A 7 6.05 17.90 11.81
N ARG A 8 5.80 18.82 12.74
CA ARG A 8 6.67 19.04 13.90
C ARG A 8 6.55 17.86 14.88
N LEU A 9 7.62 17.59 15.61
CA LEU A 9 7.70 16.48 16.55
C LEU A 9 6.56 16.48 17.60
N ASP A 10 6.19 17.66 18.11
CA ASP A 10 5.08 17.79 19.06
C ASP A 10 3.74 17.30 18.49
N LYS A 11 3.51 17.55 17.20
CA LYS A 11 2.31 17.07 16.49
C LYS A 11 2.37 15.57 16.22
N ILE A 12 3.55 15.04 15.87
CA ILE A 12 3.76 13.62 15.64
C ILE A 12 3.47 12.83 16.92
N TYR A 13 4.11 13.20 18.01
CA TYR A 13 3.92 12.50 19.29
C TYR A 13 2.55 12.75 19.94
N GLY A 14 1.84 13.80 19.54
CA GLY A 14 0.47 14.07 19.94
C GLY A 14 -0.60 13.34 19.13
N ASN A 15 -0.23 12.80 17.97
CA ASN A 15 -1.17 12.18 17.03
C ASN A 15 -1.64 10.81 17.53
N ALA A 16 -2.95 10.59 17.56
CA ALA A 16 -3.55 9.38 18.11
C ALA A 16 -3.24 8.13 17.29
N GLU A 17 -3.26 8.22 15.97
CA GLU A 17 -2.98 7.08 15.07
C GLU A 17 -1.51 6.66 15.18
N ILE A 18 -0.59 7.61 15.22
CA ILE A 18 0.85 7.32 15.39
C ILE A 18 1.10 6.66 16.75
N LYS A 19 0.54 7.19 17.83
CA LYS A 19 0.65 6.57 19.15
C LYS A 19 0.08 5.16 19.18
N ALA A 20 -1.06 4.94 18.52
CA ALA A 20 -1.67 3.63 18.44
C ALA A 20 -0.78 2.62 17.69
N MET A 21 -0.16 3.03 16.57
CA MET A 21 0.78 2.18 15.82
C MET A 21 2.04 1.85 16.63
N ILE A 22 2.66 2.84 17.28
CA ILE A 22 3.83 2.62 18.14
C ILE A 22 3.50 1.61 19.26
N THR A 23 2.37 1.79 19.92
CA THR A 23 1.90 0.88 20.96
C THR A 23 1.59 -0.51 20.42
N ALA A 24 0.92 -0.61 19.29
CA ALA A 24 0.53 -1.88 18.68
C ALA A 24 1.76 -2.70 18.26
N PHE A 25 2.73 -2.09 17.61
CA PHE A 25 3.93 -2.79 17.16
C PHE A 25 4.83 -3.20 18.33
N GLY A 26 4.95 -2.37 19.34
CA GLY A 26 5.64 -2.67 20.60
C GLY A 26 7.17 -2.55 20.53
N THR A 27 7.75 -2.19 19.40
CA THR A 27 9.20 -2.12 19.19
C THR A 27 9.86 -0.86 19.73
N GLY A 28 9.08 0.20 20.04
CA GLY A 28 9.62 1.55 20.19
C GLY A 28 9.99 2.19 18.86
N ILE A 29 10.60 3.35 18.92
CA ILE A 29 10.98 4.17 17.75
C ILE A 29 12.40 4.71 17.92
N HIS A 30 13.04 5.09 16.80
CA HIS A 30 14.38 5.67 16.74
C HIS A 30 15.41 4.85 17.54
N GLU A 31 16.11 5.48 18.48
CA GLU A 31 17.15 4.84 19.28
C GLU A 31 16.63 3.80 20.28
N ASP A 32 15.36 3.91 20.68
CA ASP A 32 14.70 2.95 21.56
C ASP A 32 14.13 1.73 20.82
N PHE A 33 14.32 1.66 19.49
CA PHE A 33 13.80 0.58 18.69
C PHE A 33 14.46 -0.75 19.02
N ASP A 34 13.63 -1.75 19.33
CA ASP A 34 14.05 -3.11 19.63
C ASP A 34 13.14 -4.11 18.88
N ILE A 35 13.68 -4.72 17.82
CA ILE A 35 12.95 -5.67 16.98
C ILE A 35 12.48 -6.90 17.74
N SER A 36 13.16 -7.30 18.81
CA SER A 36 12.78 -8.47 19.61
C SER A 36 11.44 -8.31 20.33
N LYS A 37 10.99 -7.06 20.47
CA LYS A 37 9.70 -6.70 21.09
C LYS A 37 8.56 -6.61 20.10
N LEU A 38 8.80 -6.83 18.80
CA LEU A 38 7.76 -6.81 17.78
C LEU A 38 6.70 -7.87 18.08
N ARG A 39 5.44 -7.43 18.09
CA ARG A 39 4.30 -8.26 18.48
C ARG A 39 3.66 -9.02 17.33
N TYR A 40 4.09 -8.77 16.09
CA TYR A 40 3.48 -9.31 14.87
C TYR A 40 4.54 -9.87 13.92
N HIS A 41 4.18 -10.91 13.18
CA HIS A 41 5.03 -11.48 12.13
C HIS A 41 4.96 -10.69 10.82
N LYS A 42 3.87 -9.98 10.60
CA LYS A 42 3.63 -9.14 9.42
C LYS A 42 2.84 -7.91 9.80
N ILE A 43 3.26 -6.78 9.23
CA ILE A 43 2.51 -5.53 9.23
C ILE A 43 2.03 -5.33 7.80
N ILE A 44 0.73 -5.39 7.59
CA ILE A 44 0.13 -5.38 6.26
C ILE A 44 -0.66 -4.08 6.09
N ILE A 45 -0.22 -3.25 5.15
CA ILE A 45 -0.92 -2.03 4.76
C ILE A 45 -1.96 -2.43 3.72
N MET A 46 -3.22 -2.13 4.00
CA MET A 46 -4.34 -2.42 3.11
C MET A 46 -5.17 -1.15 2.90
N THR A 47 -5.17 -0.65 1.69
CA THR A 47 -5.86 0.58 1.28
C THR A 47 -6.63 0.35 -0.02
N ASP A 48 -7.54 1.26 -0.34
CA ASP A 48 -8.24 1.25 -1.62
C ASP A 48 -7.25 1.34 -2.80
N ALA A 49 -7.64 0.78 -3.93
CA ALA A 49 -6.82 0.77 -5.15
C ALA A 49 -6.98 2.07 -5.98
N ASP A 50 -7.15 3.20 -5.32
CA ASP A 50 -7.26 4.53 -5.92
C ASP A 50 -6.10 5.44 -5.51
N VAL A 51 -6.11 6.69 -5.97
CA VAL A 51 -5.06 7.67 -5.67
C VAL A 51 -5.01 8.05 -4.20
N ASP A 52 -6.15 8.09 -3.51
CA ASP A 52 -6.21 8.39 -2.09
C ASP A 52 -5.64 7.23 -1.25
N GLY A 53 -5.96 5.98 -1.63
CA GLY A 53 -5.38 4.79 -1.01
C GLY A 53 -3.86 4.72 -1.20
N ALA A 54 -3.36 5.05 -2.39
CA ALA A 54 -1.92 5.13 -2.65
C ALA A 54 -1.24 6.21 -1.79
N HIS A 55 -1.88 7.36 -1.60
CA HIS A 55 -1.38 8.41 -0.72
C HIS A 55 -1.36 7.97 0.75
N ILE A 56 -2.41 7.32 1.23
CA ILE A 56 -2.46 6.78 2.60
C ILE A 56 -1.34 5.76 2.83
N SER A 57 -1.14 4.83 1.89
CA SER A 57 -0.03 3.87 1.95
C SER A 57 1.33 4.56 2.01
N THR A 58 1.53 5.61 1.21
CA THR A 58 2.77 6.40 1.21
C THR A 58 3.00 7.12 2.53
N LEU A 59 1.95 7.67 3.15
CA LEU A 59 2.04 8.31 4.48
C LEU A 59 2.45 7.30 5.56
N LEU A 60 1.88 6.10 5.53
CA LEU A 60 2.23 5.02 6.46
C LEU A 60 3.67 4.53 6.24
N LEU A 61 4.09 4.35 4.99
CA LEU A 61 5.46 3.98 4.66
C LEU A 61 6.46 5.07 5.07
N THR A 62 6.12 6.35 4.91
CA THR A 62 6.94 7.47 5.38
C THR A 62 7.16 7.40 6.89
N PHE A 63 6.10 7.15 7.65
CA PHE A 63 6.19 6.97 9.10
C PHE A 63 7.10 5.79 9.47
N ILE A 64 6.86 4.61 8.89
CA ILE A 64 7.66 3.41 9.19
C ILE A 64 9.12 3.63 8.79
N TYR A 65 9.37 4.19 7.62
CA TYR A 65 10.72 4.46 7.11
C TYR A 65 11.50 5.41 8.02
N ARG A 66 10.86 6.49 8.50
CA ARG A 66 11.53 7.50 9.34
C ARG A 66 11.71 7.07 10.79
N PHE A 67 10.77 6.33 11.34
CA PHE A 67 10.74 6.02 12.77
C PHE A 67 11.13 4.58 13.12
N MET A 68 10.94 3.64 12.19
CA MET A 68 11.13 2.21 12.39
C MET A 68 11.68 1.53 11.13
N PRO A 69 12.77 2.02 10.51
CA PRO A 69 13.27 1.49 9.23
C PRO A 69 13.64 0.00 9.29
N GLU A 70 14.06 -0.50 10.45
CA GLU A 70 14.37 -1.92 10.64
C GLU A 70 13.19 -2.86 10.35
N LEU A 71 11.95 -2.40 10.53
CA LEU A 71 10.77 -3.18 10.16
C LEU A 71 10.73 -3.48 8.66
N ILE A 72 11.14 -2.53 7.83
CA ILE A 72 11.24 -2.72 6.37
C ILE A 72 12.46 -3.57 6.03
N LYS A 73 13.63 -3.24 6.57
CA LYS A 73 14.90 -3.95 6.30
C LYS A 73 14.79 -5.44 6.61
N GLN A 74 14.16 -5.79 7.70
CA GLN A 74 13.99 -7.18 8.13
C GLN A 74 12.74 -7.87 7.55
N GLY A 75 11.98 -7.17 6.70
CA GLY A 75 10.93 -7.76 5.88
C GLY A 75 9.61 -8.02 6.59
N TYR A 76 9.24 -7.19 7.53
CA TYR A 76 7.97 -7.30 8.25
C TYR A 76 6.83 -6.49 7.63
N VAL A 77 7.12 -5.62 6.66
CA VAL A 77 6.13 -4.68 6.08
C VAL A 77 5.71 -5.15 4.70
N TYR A 78 4.39 -5.22 4.48
CA TYR A 78 3.76 -5.66 3.25
C TYR A 78 2.64 -4.73 2.84
N LEU A 79 2.37 -4.70 1.52
CA LEU A 79 1.19 -4.10 0.94
C LEU A 79 0.24 -5.22 0.49
N ALA A 80 -1.01 -5.18 0.95
CA ALA A 80 -2.04 -6.08 0.46
C ALA A 80 -2.40 -5.72 -0.99
N GLN A 81 -2.65 -6.74 -1.81
CA GLN A 81 -3.06 -6.59 -3.20
C GLN A 81 -4.49 -7.10 -3.36
N PRO A 82 -5.52 -6.25 -3.18
CA PRO A 82 -6.89 -6.64 -3.48
C PRO A 82 -7.08 -6.82 -4.99
N PRO A 83 -8.08 -7.61 -5.42
CA PRO A 83 -8.38 -7.76 -6.84
C PRO A 83 -8.88 -6.44 -7.42
N LEU A 84 -8.56 -6.20 -8.70
CA LEU A 84 -9.05 -5.05 -9.45
C LEU A 84 -10.40 -5.32 -10.11
N TYR A 85 -10.68 -6.57 -10.46
CA TYR A 85 -11.88 -6.97 -11.16
C TYR A 85 -12.52 -8.23 -10.58
N LYS A 86 -13.84 -8.26 -10.66
CA LYS A 86 -14.66 -9.46 -10.48
C LYS A 86 -15.36 -9.75 -11.80
N LEU A 87 -15.26 -10.99 -12.29
CA LEU A 87 -16.02 -11.48 -13.40
C LEU A 87 -16.99 -12.54 -12.90
N GLU A 88 -18.27 -12.39 -13.24
CA GLU A 88 -19.31 -13.37 -12.92
C GLU A 88 -19.95 -13.89 -14.21
N LYS A 89 -20.03 -15.22 -14.32
CA LYS A 89 -20.72 -15.93 -15.41
C LYS A 89 -21.33 -17.21 -14.89
N ASN A 90 -22.62 -17.42 -15.15
CA ASN A 90 -23.33 -18.63 -14.77
C ASN A 90 -23.20 -18.99 -13.28
N LYS A 91 -23.24 -17.99 -12.39
CA LYS A 91 -23.05 -18.10 -10.94
C LYS A 91 -21.63 -18.51 -10.50
N LYS A 92 -20.68 -18.59 -11.41
CA LYS A 92 -19.25 -18.72 -11.10
C LYS A 92 -18.62 -17.36 -11.07
N VAL A 93 -17.66 -17.19 -10.17
CA VAL A 93 -16.96 -15.92 -9.95
C VAL A 93 -15.46 -16.14 -10.14
N TRP A 94 -14.84 -15.20 -10.83
CA TRP A 94 -13.39 -15.10 -10.97
C TRP A 94 -12.95 -13.72 -10.54
N TYR A 95 -11.74 -13.64 -9.99
CA TYR A 95 -11.10 -12.39 -9.62
C TYR A 95 -9.85 -12.19 -10.45
N ALA A 96 -9.61 -10.96 -10.89
CA ALA A 96 -8.40 -10.58 -11.63
C ALA A 96 -7.69 -9.44 -10.91
N TYR A 97 -6.36 -9.56 -10.84
CA TYR A 97 -5.47 -8.62 -10.15
C TYR A 97 -4.72 -7.71 -11.13
N SER A 98 -4.91 -7.91 -12.43
CA SER A 98 -4.38 -7.07 -13.52
C SER A 98 -5.28 -7.12 -14.74
N ASP A 99 -5.07 -6.20 -15.69
CA ASP A 99 -5.78 -6.18 -16.96
C ASP A 99 -5.44 -7.41 -17.82
N GLU A 100 -4.18 -7.85 -17.78
CA GLU A 100 -3.74 -9.06 -18.47
C GLU A 100 -4.42 -10.32 -17.91
N GLU A 101 -4.56 -10.40 -16.59
CA GLU A 101 -5.24 -11.52 -15.93
C GLU A 101 -6.74 -11.54 -16.29
N LEU A 102 -7.39 -10.38 -16.27
CA LEU A 102 -8.78 -10.25 -16.71
C LEU A 102 -8.95 -10.72 -18.16
N SER A 103 -8.04 -10.33 -19.04
CA SER A 103 -8.08 -10.73 -20.44
C SER A 103 -7.97 -12.24 -20.62
N LYS A 104 -7.08 -12.90 -19.88
CA LYS A 104 -6.96 -14.37 -19.87
C LYS A 104 -8.23 -15.05 -19.37
N ILE A 105 -8.81 -14.56 -18.28
CA ILE A 105 -10.08 -15.10 -17.78
C ILE A 105 -11.19 -14.96 -18.81
N ILE A 106 -11.30 -13.84 -19.50
CA ILE A 106 -12.29 -13.61 -20.56
C ILE A 106 -12.08 -14.59 -21.75
N GLU A 107 -10.82 -14.88 -22.11
CA GLU A 107 -10.50 -15.86 -23.16
C GLU A 107 -10.94 -17.27 -22.76
N GLU A 108 -10.70 -17.69 -21.53
CA GLU A 108 -11.08 -19.01 -21.02
C GLU A 108 -12.60 -19.17 -20.88
N VAL A 109 -13.26 -18.16 -20.38
CA VAL A 109 -14.71 -18.18 -20.08
C VAL A 109 -15.56 -17.92 -21.33
N GLY A 110 -14.97 -17.29 -22.35
CA GLY A 110 -15.62 -16.89 -23.61
C GLY A 110 -16.21 -15.48 -23.53
N ARG A 111 -16.15 -14.80 -24.67
CA ARG A 111 -16.68 -13.42 -24.88
C ARG A 111 -18.15 -13.48 -25.28
N ASP A 112 -19.01 -13.90 -24.39
CA ASP A 112 -20.46 -13.84 -24.63
C ASP A 112 -21.11 -12.73 -23.75
N GLY A 113 -22.33 -12.35 -24.10
CA GLY A 113 -23.08 -11.28 -23.44
C GLY A 113 -23.51 -11.56 -22.00
N ASN A 114 -23.14 -12.73 -21.46
CA ASN A 114 -23.49 -13.13 -20.10
C ASN A 114 -22.39 -12.83 -19.08
N ASN A 115 -21.26 -12.26 -19.51
CA ASN A 115 -20.18 -11.86 -18.61
C ASN A 115 -20.55 -10.57 -17.89
N LYS A 116 -20.60 -10.63 -16.56
CA LYS A 116 -20.73 -9.44 -15.70
C LYS A 116 -19.36 -9.11 -15.14
N ILE A 117 -18.77 -8.00 -15.58
CA ILE A 117 -17.48 -7.52 -15.13
C ILE A 117 -17.72 -6.32 -14.22
N GLN A 118 -17.22 -6.39 -12.99
CA GLN A 118 -17.17 -5.29 -12.05
C GLN A 118 -15.71 -4.89 -11.83
N ARG A 119 -15.41 -3.60 -11.96
CA ARG A 119 -14.13 -3.03 -11.54
C ARG A 119 -14.29 -2.51 -10.11
N TYR A 120 -13.43 -2.98 -9.21
CA TYR A 120 -13.39 -2.46 -7.85
C TYR A 120 -12.65 -1.13 -7.79
N LYS A 121 -13.25 -0.15 -7.12
CA LYS A 121 -12.64 1.15 -6.83
C LYS A 121 -12.16 1.24 -5.39
N GLY A 122 -12.79 0.52 -4.48
CA GLY A 122 -12.43 0.50 -3.08
C GLY A 122 -12.82 -0.80 -2.37
N LEU A 123 -12.21 -1.04 -1.21
CA LEU A 123 -12.45 -2.23 -0.39
C LEU A 123 -13.90 -2.33 0.12
N GLY A 124 -14.57 -1.18 0.29
CA GLY A 124 -15.96 -1.12 0.71
C GLY A 124 -16.98 -1.66 -0.29
N GLU A 125 -16.57 -1.96 -1.53
CA GLU A 125 -17.41 -2.59 -2.54
C GLU A 125 -17.45 -4.12 -2.40
N MET A 126 -16.61 -4.68 -1.55
CA MET A 126 -16.56 -6.11 -1.23
C MET A 126 -17.36 -6.38 0.05
N ASP A 127 -18.09 -7.49 0.08
CA ASP A 127 -18.57 -8.04 1.33
C ASP A 127 -17.41 -8.70 2.12
N ALA A 128 -17.68 -9.07 3.37
CA ALA A 128 -16.64 -9.61 4.25
C ALA A 128 -16.04 -10.94 3.74
N GLU A 129 -16.84 -11.78 3.10
CA GLU A 129 -16.41 -13.07 2.56
C GLU A 129 -15.51 -12.85 1.33
N GLN A 130 -15.90 -11.96 0.43
CA GLN A 130 -15.08 -11.60 -0.74
C GLN A 130 -13.73 -10.99 -0.34
N LEU A 131 -13.74 -10.10 0.64
CA LEU A 131 -12.50 -9.49 1.16
C LEU A 131 -11.59 -10.53 1.80
N TRP A 132 -12.15 -11.44 2.57
CA TRP A 132 -11.40 -12.55 3.14
C TRP A 132 -10.77 -13.41 2.07
N ASP A 133 -11.57 -13.98 1.17
CA ASP A 133 -11.13 -14.94 0.17
C ASP A 133 -10.07 -14.38 -0.81
N THR A 134 -10.16 -13.10 -1.14
CA THR A 134 -9.29 -12.47 -2.15
C THR A 134 -8.06 -11.77 -1.56
N THR A 135 -8.15 -11.27 -0.33
CA THR A 135 -7.18 -10.29 0.17
C THR A 135 -6.60 -10.63 1.55
N MET A 136 -7.37 -11.30 2.40
CA MET A 136 -6.96 -11.53 3.79
C MET A 136 -6.56 -12.97 4.09
N ASP A 137 -7.15 -13.96 3.41
CA ASP A 137 -6.84 -15.37 3.64
C ASP A 137 -5.37 -15.65 3.33
N PRO A 138 -4.57 -16.12 4.31
CA PRO A 138 -3.16 -16.44 4.12
C PRO A 138 -2.86 -17.43 3.02
N GLN A 139 -3.81 -18.29 2.65
CA GLN A 139 -3.64 -19.31 1.60
C GLN A 139 -3.82 -18.73 0.18
N HIS A 140 -4.57 -17.65 0.03
CA HIS A 140 -4.97 -17.12 -1.28
C HIS A 140 -4.50 -15.68 -1.52
N ARG A 141 -4.25 -14.90 -0.45
CA ARG A 141 -3.86 -13.49 -0.57
C ARG A 141 -2.55 -13.29 -1.30
N ILE A 142 -2.46 -12.15 -1.99
CA ILE A 142 -1.24 -11.66 -2.61
C ILE A 142 -0.71 -10.51 -1.75
N LEU A 143 0.52 -10.64 -1.27
CA LEU A 143 1.21 -9.60 -0.52
C LEU A 143 2.45 -9.15 -1.28
N LEU A 144 2.60 -7.84 -1.44
CA LEU A 144 3.82 -7.23 -1.93
C LEU A 144 4.70 -6.86 -0.73
N ARG A 145 5.85 -7.52 -0.59
CA ARG A 145 6.81 -7.19 0.46
C ARG A 145 7.51 -5.87 0.15
N VAL A 146 7.50 -4.96 1.11
CA VAL A 146 8.26 -3.72 1.01
C VAL A 146 9.72 -4.02 1.35
N THR A 147 10.61 -3.63 0.45
CA THR A 147 12.05 -3.83 0.60
C THR A 147 12.79 -2.51 0.50
N MET A 148 13.91 -2.42 1.18
CA MET A 148 14.88 -1.35 1.03
C MET A 148 16.28 -1.93 1.03
N ASP A 149 17.17 -1.29 0.28
CA ASP A 149 18.56 -1.67 0.18
C ASP A 149 19.42 -0.62 0.88
N ASP A 150 20.40 -1.04 1.66
CA ASP A 150 21.32 -0.14 2.35
C ASP A 150 22.18 0.67 1.37
N GLU A 151 22.46 0.12 0.18
CA GLU A 151 23.22 0.80 -0.87
C GLU A 151 22.45 1.99 -1.47
N THR A 152 21.11 1.94 -1.44
CA THR A 152 20.23 2.99 -1.99
C THR A 152 19.63 3.91 -0.93
N THR A 153 20.08 3.85 0.31
CA THR A 153 19.53 4.63 1.44
C THR A 153 19.53 6.14 1.16
N SER A 154 20.60 6.67 0.55
CA SER A 154 20.67 8.12 0.21
C SER A 154 19.64 8.51 -0.84
N GLU A 155 19.37 7.66 -1.82
CA GLU A 155 18.35 7.88 -2.84
C GLU A 155 16.94 7.79 -2.24
N LEU A 156 16.72 6.87 -1.31
CA LEU A 156 15.46 6.75 -0.58
C LEU A 156 15.19 7.99 0.27
N ASP A 157 16.19 8.47 1.01
CA ASP A 157 16.08 9.69 1.81
C ASP A 157 15.71 10.88 0.94
N LEU A 158 16.36 11.05 -0.20
CA LEU A 158 16.06 12.10 -1.15
C LEU A 158 14.66 11.97 -1.71
N THR A 159 14.21 10.75 -2.04
CA THR A 159 12.89 10.48 -2.57
C THR A 159 11.80 10.86 -1.56
N PHE A 160 11.92 10.44 -0.30
CA PHE A 160 10.96 10.81 0.74
C PHE A 160 10.96 12.31 1.01
N THR A 161 12.13 12.94 1.08
CA THR A 161 12.24 14.39 1.27
C THR A 161 11.61 15.16 0.10
N THR A 162 11.83 14.73 -1.13
CA THR A 162 11.27 15.36 -2.34
C THR A 162 9.76 15.22 -2.40
N LEU A 163 9.25 13.99 -2.25
CA LEU A 163 7.84 13.68 -2.44
C LEU A 163 6.98 14.07 -1.25
N MET A 164 7.48 13.90 -0.04
CA MET A 164 6.71 14.05 1.20
C MET A 164 7.11 15.28 2.02
N GLY A 165 8.22 15.93 1.70
CA GLY A 165 8.71 17.11 2.40
C GLY A 165 7.88 18.38 2.17
N ASP A 166 8.25 19.46 2.83
CA ASP A 166 7.56 20.74 2.81
C ASP A 166 7.88 21.61 1.58
N LYS A 167 9.00 21.34 0.91
CA LYS A 167 9.44 22.08 -0.28
C LYS A 167 8.64 21.65 -1.51
N VAL A 168 7.93 22.60 -2.11
CA VAL A 168 7.05 22.36 -3.26
C VAL A 168 7.83 22.19 -4.55
N GLU A 169 8.87 23.01 -4.77
CA GLU A 169 9.58 23.10 -6.06
C GLU A 169 10.26 21.79 -6.47
N PRO A 170 11.06 21.11 -5.62
CA PRO A 170 11.65 19.81 -5.99
C PRO A 170 10.59 18.74 -6.32
N ARG A 171 9.46 18.75 -5.62
CA ARG A 171 8.36 17.82 -5.91
C ARG A 171 7.70 18.12 -7.25
N ARG A 172 7.49 19.39 -7.57
CA ARG A 172 6.96 19.82 -8.86
C ARG A 172 7.87 19.40 -10.01
N GLU A 173 9.17 19.64 -9.89
CA GLU A 173 10.17 19.21 -10.87
C GLU A 173 10.12 17.70 -11.06
N PHE A 174 10.14 16.93 -9.99
CA PHE A 174 10.01 15.48 -10.03
C PHE A 174 8.75 15.02 -10.79
N ILE A 175 7.59 15.63 -10.50
CA ILE A 175 6.33 15.29 -11.16
C ILE A 175 6.41 15.59 -12.67
N VAL A 176 6.94 16.74 -13.05
CA VAL A 176 7.07 17.13 -14.47
C VAL A 176 7.99 16.18 -15.22
N GLU A 177 9.16 15.85 -14.66
CA GLU A 177 10.14 14.95 -15.28
C GLU A 177 9.59 13.52 -15.45
N ASN A 178 8.78 13.05 -14.51
CA ASN A 178 8.27 11.68 -14.47
C ASN A 178 6.86 11.53 -15.05
N ALA A 179 6.19 12.63 -15.43
CA ALA A 179 4.82 12.59 -15.95
C ALA A 179 4.64 11.64 -17.14
N LYS A 180 5.63 11.52 -18.00
CA LYS A 180 5.63 10.62 -19.18
C LYS A 180 5.57 9.12 -18.83
N TYR A 181 5.91 8.76 -17.61
CA TYR A 181 5.89 7.34 -17.15
C TYR A 181 4.58 6.96 -16.46
N VAL A 182 3.69 7.92 -16.22
CA VAL A 182 2.40 7.64 -15.59
C VAL A 182 1.50 6.91 -16.59
N LYS A 183 1.10 5.69 -16.24
CA LYS A 183 0.27 4.83 -17.09
C LYS A 183 -1.22 4.90 -16.77
N ASN A 184 -1.57 5.17 -15.52
CA ASN A 184 -2.94 5.20 -15.03
C ASN A 184 -3.21 6.54 -14.39
N LEU A 185 -3.83 7.44 -15.15
CA LEU A 185 -4.43 8.65 -14.60
C LEU A 185 -5.89 8.34 -14.28
N ASP A 186 -6.25 8.57 -13.03
CA ASP A 186 -7.66 8.53 -12.61
C ASP A 186 -8.29 9.86 -13.00
N VAL A 187 -8.86 9.91 -14.21
CA VAL A 187 -9.55 11.07 -14.81
C VAL A 187 -11.01 10.75 -15.05
#